data_cb1a8dc41634963977e325b74714f6b7
#
_entry.id   cb1a8dc41634963977e325b74714f6b7
#
_cell.length_a   1.000
_cell.length_b   1.000
_cell.length_c   1.000
_cell.angle_alpha   90.00
_cell.angle_beta   90.00
_cell.angle_gamma   90.00
#
_symmetry.space_group_name_H-M   'P 1'
#
loop_
_entity.id
_entity.type
_entity.pdbx_description
1 polymer ?
#
loop_
_entity_poly.entity_id
_entity_poly.type
_entity_poly.pdbx_seq_one_letter_code
_entity_poly.pdbx_strand_id
1 'polypeptide(L)'
;MRYFDFHTHAFADSIAERAVSALSDTSSIVPATDGTFRGLREKLSECGIDSAMILPVATKPTQQTTINNWAAEIMGGGIYCCGTVHPDSVDAVAE
;
A
#
# COMPACT_ATOMS: atom_id res chain seq x y z
N MET A 1 -3.98 16.13 19.80
CA MET A 1 -3.32 14.82 19.84
C MET A 1 -3.05 14.35 18.43
N ARG A 2 -1.89 13.75 18.18
CA ARG A 2 -1.53 13.20 16.86
C ARG A 2 -1.76 11.69 16.84
N TYR A 3 -2.27 11.22 15.71
CA TYR A 3 -2.51 9.79 15.49
C TYR A 3 -1.66 9.29 14.32
N PHE A 4 -1.10 8.12 14.50
CA PHE A 4 -0.31 7.43 13.50
C PHE A 4 -0.90 6.03 13.27
N ASP A 5 -1.31 5.73 12.03
CA ASP A 5 -1.78 4.39 11.66
C ASP A 5 -0.61 3.57 11.13
N PHE A 6 -0.22 2.55 11.86
CA PHE A 6 0.94 1.71 11.52
C PHE A 6 0.64 0.60 10.51
N HIS A 7 -0.61 0.44 10.09
CA HIS A 7 -0.97 -0.69 9.23
C HIS A 7 -2.00 -0.28 8.20
N THR A 8 -1.54 0.30 7.12
CA THR A 8 -2.39 0.67 5.99
C THR A 8 -1.88 0.05 4.70
N HIS A 9 -2.75 -0.05 3.71
CA HIS A 9 -2.42 -0.54 2.38
C HIS A 9 -2.89 0.45 1.33
N ALA A 10 -2.09 0.63 0.29
CA ALA A 10 -2.45 1.35 -0.91
C ALA A 10 -1.68 0.76 -2.09
N PHE A 11 -2.22 0.94 -3.28
CA PHE A 11 -1.68 0.40 -4.52
C PHE A 11 -1.54 1.52 -5.55
N ALA A 12 -0.64 1.36 -6.51
CA ALA A 12 -0.57 2.25 -7.65
C ALA A 12 -1.92 2.26 -8.39
N ASP A 13 -2.34 3.42 -8.90
CA ASP A 13 -3.66 3.62 -9.48
C ASP A 13 -3.98 2.59 -10.58
N SER A 14 -2.98 2.22 -11.37
CA SER A 14 -3.16 1.27 -12.48
C SER A 14 -3.56 -0.15 -12.04
N ILE A 15 -3.31 -0.52 -10.79
CA ILE A 15 -3.57 -1.87 -10.29
C ILE A 15 -4.54 -1.89 -9.10
N ALA A 16 -4.88 -0.72 -8.54
CA ALA A 16 -5.64 -0.62 -7.29
C ALA A 16 -6.95 -1.39 -7.34
N GLU A 17 -7.75 -1.20 -8.38
CA GLU A 17 -9.06 -1.86 -8.50
C GLU A 17 -8.93 -3.39 -8.50
N ARG A 18 -8.00 -3.92 -9.29
CA ARG A 18 -7.78 -5.37 -9.35
C ARG A 18 -7.22 -5.93 -8.05
N ALA A 19 -6.31 -5.21 -7.42
CA ALA A 19 -5.70 -5.64 -6.17
C ALA A 19 -6.73 -5.69 -5.04
N VAL A 20 -7.55 -4.65 -4.90
CA VAL A 20 -8.60 -4.58 -3.88
C VAL A 20 -9.65 -5.67 -4.12
N SER A 21 -10.08 -5.87 -5.36
CA SER A 21 -11.05 -6.89 -5.72
C SER A 21 -10.53 -8.29 -5.38
N ALA A 22 -9.29 -8.60 -5.75
CA ALA A 22 -8.69 -9.90 -5.47
C ALA A 22 -8.54 -10.17 -3.97
N LEU A 23 -8.09 -9.18 -3.21
CA LEU A 23 -7.92 -9.31 -1.77
C LEU A 23 -9.27 -9.40 -1.04
N SER A 24 -10.25 -8.62 -1.48
CA SER A 24 -11.62 -8.68 -0.94
C SER A 24 -12.26 -10.03 -1.17
N ASP A 25 -12.15 -10.58 -2.37
CA ASP A 25 -12.69 -11.90 -2.71
C ASP A 25 -12.03 -13.02 -1.89
N THR A 26 -10.72 -12.94 -1.68
CA THR A 26 -9.97 -13.96 -0.93
C THR A 26 -10.29 -13.90 0.56
N SER A 27 -10.39 -12.70 1.13
CA SER A 27 -10.55 -12.51 2.57
C SER A 27 -12.00 -12.39 3.02
N SER A 28 -12.93 -12.19 2.11
CA SER A 28 -14.35 -11.90 2.39
C SER A 28 -14.52 -10.62 3.24
N ILE A 29 -13.61 -9.67 3.10
CA ILE A 29 -13.65 -8.39 3.81
C ILE A 29 -14.05 -7.29 2.82
N VAL A 30 -14.97 -6.41 3.26
CA VAL A 30 -15.35 -5.23 2.48
C VAL A 30 -14.27 -4.15 2.66
N PRO A 31 -13.64 -3.68 1.56
CA PRO A 31 -12.60 -2.67 1.67
C PRO A 31 -13.17 -1.31 2.10
N ALA A 32 -12.38 -0.55 2.89
CA ALA A 32 -12.75 0.78 3.36
C ALA A 32 -12.45 1.89 2.35
N THR A 33 -11.61 1.62 1.36
CA THR A 33 -11.21 2.56 0.31
C THR A 33 -11.18 1.87 -1.05
N ASP A 34 -10.92 2.65 -2.10
CA ASP A 34 -10.74 2.11 -3.45
C ASP A 34 -9.34 1.51 -3.69
N GLY A 35 -8.47 1.54 -2.68
CA GLY A 35 -7.12 1.01 -2.77
C GLY A 35 -6.09 1.97 -3.34
N THR A 36 -6.49 3.16 -3.80
CA THR A 36 -5.54 4.15 -4.30
C THR A 36 -4.88 4.91 -3.13
N PHE A 37 -3.71 5.48 -3.41
CA PHE A 37 -3.05 6.36 -2.45
C PHE A 37 -3.90 7.59 -2.11
N ARG A 38 -4.55 8.17 -3.11
CA ARG A 38 -5.47 9.29 -2.92
C ARG A 38 -6.63 8.91 -1.99
N GLY A 39 -7.24 7.75 -2.23
CA GLY A 39 -8.34 7.26 -1.40
C GLY A 39 -7.91 7.05 0.04
N LEU A 40 -6.70 6.51 0.27
CA LEU A 40 -6.13 6.38 1.61
C LEU A 40 -5.96 7.75 2.28
N ARG A 41 -5.38 8.73 1.59
CA ARG A 41 -5.18 10.08 2.15
C ARG A 41 -6.50 10.74 2.53
N GLU A 42 -7.52 10.60 1.69
CA GLU A 42 -8.85 11.14 1.98
C GLU A 42 -9.45 10.48 3.23
N LYS A 43 -9.32 9.17 3.35
CA LYS A 43 -9.83 8.43 4.51
C LYS A 43 -9.10 8.81 5.80
N LEU A 44 -7.78 8.93 5.76
CA LEU A 44 -6.99 9.38 6.90
C LEU A 44 -7.43 10.76 7.37
N SER A 45 -7.65 11.67 6.43
CA SER A 45 -8.14 13.02 6.74
C SER A 45 -9.53 12.99 7.38
N GLU A 46 -10.45 12.21 6.83
CA GLU A 46 -11.80 12.05 7.40
C GLU A 46 -11.76 11.53 8.84
N CYS A 47 -10.83 10.61 9.12
CA CYS A 47 -10.71 9.99 10.45
C CYS A 47 -9.84 10.79 11.42
N GLY A 48 -9.28 11.91 11.00
CA GLY A 48 -8.40 12.72 11.85
C GLY A 48 -7.05 12.08 12.15
N ILE A 49 -6.56 11.22 11.23
CA ILE A 49 -5.26 10.56 11.39
C ILE A 49 -4.19 11.38 10.67
N ASP A 50 -3.12 11.72 11.37
CA ASP A 50 -2.10 12.66 10.90
C ASP A 50 -1.05 12.01 10.01
N SER A 51 -0.72 10.75 10.29
CA SER A 51 0.36 10.04 9.61
C SER A 51 0.03 8.57 9.48
N ALA A 52 0.63 7.91 8.50
CA ALA A 52 0.40 6.49 8.28
C ALA A 52 1.63 5.80 7.71
N MET A 53 1.75 4.50 8.02
CA MET A 53 2.70 3.58 7.42
C MET A 53 1.96 2.74 6.38
N ILE A 54 2.38 2.83 5.13
CA ILE A 54 1.85 1.97 4.06
C ILE A 54 2.70 0.71 3.99
N LEU A 55 2.03 -0.42 3.98
CA LEU A 55 2.64 -1.73 3.81
C LEU A 55 2.34 -2.22 2.39
N PRO A 56 3.25 -2.01 1.43
CA PRO A 56 3.03 -2.46 0.06
C PRO A 56 2.97 -3.97 -0.04
N VAL A 57 2.22 -4.48 -1.01
CA VAL A 57 2.04 -5.92 -1.22
C VAL A 57 2.44 -6.28 -2.65
N ALA A 58 3.46 -7.12 -2.79
CA ALA A 58 3.84 -7.72 -4.06
C ALA A 58 3.22 -9.12 -4.14
N THR A 59 2.25 -9.30 -5.02
CA THR A 59 1.57 -10.58 -5.21
C THR A 59 2.24 -11.46 -6.26
N LYS A 60 3.19 -10.91 -7.01
CA LYS A 60 3.98 -11.61 -8.04
C LYS A 60 5.44 -11.23 -7.92
N PRO A 61 6.38 -12.17 -8.24
CA PRO A 61 7.82 -11.87 -8.16
C PRO A 61 8.24 -10.66 -9.01
N THR A 62 7.60 -10.48 -10.16
CA THR A 62 7.92 -9.42 -11.11
C THR A 62 7.46 -8.03 -10.68
N GLN A 63 6.66 -7.92 -9.61
CA GLN A 63 6.12 -6.65 -9.13
C GLN A 63 7.00 -5.96 -8.09
N GLN A 64 7.94 -6.68 -7.48
CA GLN A 64 8.68 -6.21 -6.31
C GLN A 64 9.34 -4.85 -6.53
N THR A 65 10.19 -4.73 -7.52
CA THR A 65 10.94 -3.50 -7.80
C THR A 65 10.01 -2.35 -8.18
N THR A 66 9.02 -2.60 -9.03
CA THR A 66 8.05 -1.58 -9.45
C THR A 66 7.26 -1.03 -8.27
N ILE A 67 6.81 -1.91 -7.38
CA ILE A 67 6.05 -1.52 -6.19
C ILE A 67 6.93 -0.74 -5.22
N ASN A 68 8.17 -1.18 -4.99
CA ASN A 68 9.09 -0.47 -4.10
C ASN A 68 9.45 0.92 -4.65
N ASN A 69 9.62 1.05 -5.95
CA ASN A 69 9.88 2.35 -6.59
C ASN A 69 8.67 3.29 -6.42
N TRP A 70 7.47 2.78 -6.64
CA TRP A 70 6.24 3.54 -6.41
C TRP A 70 6.12 3.99 -4.96
N ALA A 71 6.38 3.09 -4.01
CA ALA A 71 6.34 3.41 -2.58
C ALA A 71 7.32 4.52 -2.22
N ALA A 72 8.53 4.51 -2.79
CA ALA A 72 9.51 5.54 -2.57
C ALA A 72 9.05 6.91 -3.10
N GLU A 73 8.34 6.93 -4.23
CA GLU A 73 7.83 8.16 -4.83
C GLU A 73 6.74 8.83 -4.01
N ILE A 74 5.87 8.05 -3.36
CA ILE A 74 4.73 8.61 -2.63
C ILE A 74 5.03 9.02 -1.19
N MET A 75 6.19 8.66 -0.65
CA MET A 75 6.55 9.04 0.72
C MET A 75 6.67 10.56 0.89
N GLY A 76 6.30 11.04 2.06
CA GLY A 76 6.35 12.46 2.43
C GLY A 76 5.03 12.94 3.00
N GLY A 77 5.03 14.12 3.62
CA GLY A 77 3.82 14.71 4.17
C GLY A 77 3.13 13.86 5.23
N GLY A 78 3.88 13.13 6.03
CA GLY A 78 3.33 12.24 7.06
C GLY A 78 3.06 10.81 6.57
N ILE A 79 3.36 10.51 5.31
CA ILE A 79 3.22 9.17 4.72
C ILE A 79 4.58 8.50 4.67
N TYR A 80 4.66 7.32 5.25
CA TYR A 80 5.83 6.46 5.27
C TYR A 80 5.49 5.13 4.61
N CYS A 81 6.45 4.49 3.98
CA CYS A 81 6.24 3.18 3.35
C CYS A 81 7.32 2.20 3.82
N CYS A 82 6.91 0.96 4.06
CA CYS A 82 7.85 -0.14 4.10
C CYS A 82 8.19 -0.60 2.69
N GLY A 83 9.26 -1.35 2.52
CA GLY A 83 9.48 -2.11 1.30
C GLY A 83 8.68 -3.39 1.30
N THR A 84 8.55 -4.01 0.15
CA THR A 84 7.97 -5.34 0.00
C THR A 84 8.95 -6.27 -0.70
N VAL A 85 8.88 -7.55 -0.38
CA VAL A 85 9.73 -8.60 -0.96
C VAL A 85 8.83 -9.77 -1.33
N HIS A 86 9.01 -10.29 -2.54
CA HIS A 86 8.38 -11.55 -2.93
C HIS A 86 9.43 -12.66 -2.84
N PRO A 87 9.14 -13.77 -2.16
CA PRO A 87 10.15 -14.81 -1.93
C PRO A 87 10.68 -15.45 -3.21
N ASP A 88 9.91 -15.45 -4.27
CA ASP A 88 10.30 -16.01 -5.57
C ASP A 88 10.95 -15.00 -6.52
N SER A 89 11.16 -13.76 -6.07
CA SER A 89 11.87 -12.75 -6.87
C SER A 89 13.35 -13.09 -6.93
N VAL A 90 13.94 -12.93 -8.12
CA VAL A 90 15.39 -13.13 -8.32
C VAL A 90 16.21 -12.11 -7.52
N ASP A 91 15.63 -10.96 -7.23
CA ASP A 91 16.27 -9.85 -6.51
C ASP A 91 15.82 -9.74 -5.06
N ALA A 92 15.20 -10.78 -4.50
CA ALA A 92 14.60 -10.72 -3.17
C ALA A 92 15.57 -10.27 -2.07
N VAL A 93 16.82 -10.70 -2.13
CA VAL A 93 17.84 -10.35 -1.13
C VAL A 93 18.50 -9.00 -1.45
N ALA A 94 18.62 -8.65 -2.72
CA ALA A 94 19.30 -7.42 -3.15
C ALA A 94 18.39 -6.18 -3.07
N GLU A 95 17.09 -6.37 -3.11
CA GLU A 95 16.11 -5.29 -3.02
C GLU A 95 16.03 -4.70 -1.61
#